data_38ddae05567aca12dcee41785ecf28e5
#
_entry.id   38ddae05567aca12dcee41785ecf28e5
#
_cell.length_a   1.000
_cell.length_b   1.000
_cell.length_c   1.000
_cell.angle_alpha   90.00
_cell.angle_beta   90.00
_cell.angle_gamma   90.00
#
_symmetry.space_group_name_H-M   'P 1'
#
loop_
_entity.id
_entity.type
_entity.pdbx_description
1 polymer ?
#
loop_
_entity_poly.entity_id
_entity_poly.type
_entity_poly.pdbx_seq_one_letter_code
_entity_poly.pdbx_strand_id
1 'polypeptide(L)'
;MRKPTLPILLTFIFLLIGANASAADLQDGFFGIEWQANLSERSGFKKVGENLNVTYFANPERIFTIEDVKIQDVLYGSYSNKFFAVYINIQTLEVFSHLRRGFNSKFGVPRISMGRPAQQTTYQWKSKKTKIKLKTYEDRNNMKMALYYTPLSRRVNESQQEAFAENFRNPVFPLDDRRMQQAIELMEDKRSFIGPR
;
A
#
# COMPACT_ATOMS: atom_id res chain seq x y z
N MET A 1 -10.41 0.15 -70.60
CA MET A 1 -11.14 -0.26 -69.35
C MET A 1 -10.16 -0.26 -68.20
N ARG A 2 -10.23 0.78 -67.37
CA ARG A 2 -9.37 0.89 -66.16
C ARG A 2 -10.17 0.44 -64.95
N LYS A 3 -9.66 -0.55 -64.19
CA LYS A 3 -10.26 -1.03 -62.93
C LYS A 3 -9.91 -0.05 -61.78
N PRO A 4 -10.86 0.34 -60.93
CA PRO A 4 -10.55 1.16 -59.77
C PRO A 4 -9.98 0.27 -58.65
N THR A 5 -8.81 0.61 -58.15
CA THR A 5 -8.23 0.05 -56.94
C THR A 5 -8.81 0.78 -55.72
N LEU A 6 -9.52 0.03 -54.89
CA LEU A 6 -10.10 0.49 -53.63
C LEU A 6 -9.02 0.54 -52.56
N PRO A 7 -8.77 1.66 -51.85
CA PRO A 7 -7.85 1.68 -50.73
C PRO A 7 -8.53 1.08 -49.49
N ILE A 8 -7.93 0.03 -48.96
CA ILE A 8 -8.32 -0.57 -47.66
C ILE A 8 -7.87 0.39 -46.55
N LEU A 9 -8.84 1.09 -45.98
CA LEU A 9 -8.65 1.95 -44.81
C LEU A 9 -8.54 1.05 -43.57
N LEU A 10 -7.31 0.77 -43.12
CA LEU A 10 -7.03 -0.01 -41.93
C LEU A 10 -7.27 0.87 -40.71
N THR A 11 -8.47 0.84 -40.15
CA THR A 11 -8.85 1.55 -38.95
C THR A 11 -8.23 0.83 -37.76
N PHE A 12 -7.12 1.37 -37.22
CA PHE A 12 -6.49 0.93 -36.00
C PHE A 12 -7.37 1.37 -34.83
N ILE A 13 -8.21 0.48 -34.32
CA ILE A 13 -8.96 0.68 -33.10
C ILE A 13 -7.98 0.45 -31.95
N PHE A 14 -7.47 1.53 -31.38
CA PHE A 14 -6.77 1.51 -30.09
C PHE A 14 -7.80 1.22 -28.98
N LEU A 15 -7.93 -0.05 -28.61
CA LEU A 15 -8.63 -0.45 -27.40
C LEU A 15 -7.83 0.05 -26.21
N LEU A 16 -8.24 1.19 -25.65
CA LEU A 16 -7.87 1.62 -24.31
C LEU A 16 -8.46 0.63 -23.29
N ILE A 17 -7.71 -0.43 -23.02
CA ILE A 17 -8.00 -1.33 -21.90
C ILE A 17 -7.67 -0.55 -20.64
N GLY A 18 -8.64 0.17 -20.10
CA GLY A 18 -8.60 0.69 -18.75
C GLY A 18 -8.48 -0.51 -17.80
N ALA A 19 -7.31 -0.70 -17.22
CA ALA A 19 -7.09 -1.70 -16.18
C ALA A 19 -7.89 -1.31 -14.94
N ASN A 20 -9.17 -1.73 -14.90
CA ASN A 20 -9.92 -1.75 -13.64
C ASN A 20 -9.28 -2.80 -12.74
N ALA A 21 -8.45 -2.36 -11.79
CA ALA A 21 -7.84 -3.24 -10.80
C ALA A 21 -8.95 -3.86 -9.94
N SER A 22 -9.28 -5.10 -10.26
CA SER A 22 -10.24 -5.89 -9.50
C SER A 22 -9.66 -6.30 -8.14
N ALA A 23 -10.53 -6.56 -7.16
CA ALA A 23 -10.15 -7.09 -5.84
C ALA A 23 -9.31 -8.38 -5.88
N ALA A 24 -9.30 -9.09 -7.01
CA ALA A 24 -8.42 -10.24 -7.24
C ALA A 24 -6.93 -9.87 -7.15
N ASP A 25 -6.56 -8.66 -7.55
CA ASP A 25 -5.16 -8.19 -7.54
C ASP A 25 -4.53 -8.09 -6.14
N LEU A 26 -5.34 -7.91 -5.09
CA LEU A 26 -4.82 -7.80 -3.72
C LEU A 26 -4.40 -9.14 -3.11
N GLN A 27 -4.76 -10.27 -3.70
CA GLN A 27 -4.41 -11.60 -3.20
C GLN A 27 -2.98 -11.99 -3.58
N ASP A 28 -2.58 -11.68 -4.80
CA ASP A 28 -1.30 -12.09 -5.38
C ASP A 28 -0.27 -10.96 -5.36
N GLY A 29 -0.70 -9.74 -5.04
CA GLY A 29 0.16 -8.57 -5.00
C GLY A 29 -0.58 -7.27 -4.69
N PHE A 30 -0.01 -6.18 -5.15
CA PHE A 30 -0.59 -4.85 -5.08
C PHE A 30 -0.41 -4.13 -6.42
N PHE A 31 -1.51 -3.98 -7.15
CA PHE A 31 -1.58 -3.27 -8.44
C PHE A 31 -0.44 -3.64 -9.41
N GLY A 32 -0.36 -4.92 -9.76
CA GLY A 32 0.63 -5.45 -10.70
C GLY A 32 2.04 -5.61 -10.13
N ILE A 33 2.20 -5.44 -8.81
CA ILE A 33 3.41 -5.80 -8.08
C ILE A 33 3.11 -7.05 -7.27
N GLU A 34 3.68 -8.18 -7.67
CA GLU A 34 3.52 -9.44 -6.97
C GLU A 34 4.12 -9.39 -5.56
N TRP A 35 3.48 -10.05 -4.61
CA TRP A 35 4.11 -10.27 -3.30
C TRP A 35 5.45 -10.98 -3.46
N GLN A 36 6.43 -10.62 -2.68
CA GLN A 36 7.80 -11.10 -2.70
C GLN A 36 8.68 -10.58 -3.86
N ALA A 37 8.16 -9.72 -4.74
CA ALA A 37 8.98 -9.06 -5.76
C ALA A 37 10.12 -8.25 -5.11
N ASN A 38 11.25 -8.16 -5.78
CA ASN A 38 12.35 -7.27 -5.38
C ASN A 38 12.08 -5.86 -5.91
N LEU A 39 11.74 -4.93 -5.01
CA LEU A 39 11.39 -3.57 -5.40
C LEU A 39 12.61 -2.73 -5.81
N SER A 40 13.80 -3.08 -5.34
CA SER A 40 15.02 -2.37 -5.71
C SER A 40 15.41 -2.51 -7.18
N GLU A 41 14.93 -3.56 -7.84
CA GLU A 41 15.16 -3.85 -9.25
C GLU A 41 14.08 -3.27 -10.17
N ARG A 42 13.02 -2.69 -9.59
CA ARG A 42 11.90 -2.15 -10.36
C ARG A 42 12.06 -0.65 -10.62
N SER A 43 11.83 -0.24 -11.85
CA SER A 43 11.87 1.17 -12.23
C SER A 43 10.87 2.02 -11.42
N GLY A 44 11.27 3.23 -11.07
CA GLY A 44 10.46 4.20 -10.35
C GLY A 44 10.43 4.00 -8.82
N PHE A 45 10.91 2.86 -8.29
CA PHE A 45 10.99 2.65 -6.84
C PHE A 45 12.27 3.23 -6.27
N LYS A 46 12.12 4.06 -5.23
CA LYS A 46 13.24 4.67 -4.51
C LYS A 46 13.19 4.25 -3.06
N LYS A 47 14.33 3.80 -2.51
CA LYS A 47 14.46 3.56 -1.06
C LYS A 47 14.31 4.88 -0.32
N VAL A 48 13.38 4.94 0.63
CA VAL A 48 13.10 6.14 1.44
C VAL A 48 13.47 5.96 2.91
N GLY A 49 13.70 4.74 3.35
CA GLY A 49 14.12 4.47 4.72
C GLY A 49 14.34 2.99 4.99
N GLU A 50 14.84 2.70 6.19
CA GLU A 50 15.01 1.34 6.70
C GLU A 50 14.80 1.31 8.20
N ASN A 51 14.19 0.26 8.70
CA ASN A 51 13.98 0.04 10.11
C ASN A 51 13.84 -1.45 10.42
N LEU A 52 14.68 -1.97 11.34
CA LEU A 52 14.62 -3.34 11.83
C LEU A 52 14.45 -4.38 10.70
N ASN A 53 15.38 -4.41 9.77
CA ASN A 53 15.38 -5.31 8.61
C ASN A 53 14.23 -5.11 7.61
N VAL A 54 13.43 -4.05 7.77
CA VAL A 54 12.43 -3.64 6.79
C VAL A 54 12.93 -2.42 6.04
N THR A 55 13.06 -2.56 4.73
CA THR A 55 13.37 -1.45 3.82
C THR A 55 12.09 -0.87 3.27
N TYR A 56 11.96 0.45 3.27
CA TYR A 56 10.81 1.18 2.74
C TYR A 56 11.13 1.82 1.41
N PHE A 57 10.20 1.66 0.47
CA PHE A 57 10.28 2.25 -0.85
C PHE A 57 9.08 3.16 -1.10
N ALA A 58 9.25 4.13 -1.99
CA ALA A 58 8.19 4.92 -2.57
C ALA A 58 8.31 4.93 -4.09
N ASN A 59 7.16 5.07 -4.77
CA ASN A 59 7.11 5.35 -6.19
C ASN A 59 6.10 6.48 -6.42
N PRO A 60 6.56 7.74 -6.49
CA PRO A 60 5.69 8.92 -6.59
C PRO A 60 4.95 9.03 -7.92
N GLU A 61 5.40 8.31 -8.96
CA GLU A 61 4.77 8.33 -10.28
C GLU A 61 3.53 7.44 -10.35
N ARG A 62 3.36 6.53 -9.37
CA ARG A 62 2.24 5.61 -9.34
C ARG A 62 1.06 6.17 -8.57
N ILE A 63 -0.06 6.24 -9.25
CA ILE A 63 -1.35 6.62 -8.70
C ILE A 63 -2.27 5.42 -8.85
N PHE A 64 -2.98 5.07 -7.79
CA PHE A 64 -3.89 3.93 -7.78
C PHE A 64 -5.32 4.37 -7.51
N THR A 65 -6.26 3.55 -7.89
CA THR A 65 -7.66 3.70 -7.49
C THR A 65 -8.09 2.45 -6.72
N ILE A 66 -8.52 2.63 -5.48
CA ILE A 66 -9.07 1.57 -4.64
C ILE A 66 -10.50 1.98 -4.30
N GLU A 67 -11.49 1.17 -4.69
CA GLU A 67 -12.90 1.48 -4.46
C GLU A 67 -13.26 2.92 -4.88
N ASP A 68 -12.88 3.29 -6.11
CA ASP A 68 -13.09 4.64 -6.70
C ASP A 68 -12.36 5.79 -5.97
N VAL A 69 -11.54 5.48 -4.98
CA VAL A 69 -10.71 6.45 -4.27
C VAL A 69 -9.32 6.51 -4.89
N LYS A 70 -8.91 7.69 -5.31
CA LYS A 70 -7.57 7.96 -5.82
C LYS A 70 -6.58 7.95 -4.66
N ILE A 71 -5.61 7.05 -4.72
CA ILE A 71 -4.57 6.86 -3.72
C ILE A 71 -3.24 7.33 -4.28
N GLN A 72 -2.63 8.24 -3.56
CA GLN A 72 -1.25 8.71 -3.76
C GLN A 72 -0.44 8.40 -2.49
N ASP A 73 0.84 8.68 -2.45
CA ASP A 73 1.67 8.59 -1.25
C ASP A 73 1.65 7.19 -0.60
N VAL A 74 1.99 6.21 -1.43
CA VAL A 74 2.07 4.83 -1.00
C VAL A 74 3.49 4.48 -0.58
N LEU A 75 3.62 3.94 0.64
CA LEU A 75 4.84 3.33 1.13
C LEU A 75 4.79 1.82 0.96
N TYR A 76 5.87 1.26 0.44
CA TYR A 76 6.03 -0.16 0.21
C TYR A 76 7.07 -0.73 1.15
N GLY A 77 6.71 -1.75 1.92
CA GLY A 77 7.62 -2.44 2.83
C GLY A 77 8.22 -3.69 2.20
N SER A 78 9.54 -3.82 2.30
CA SER A 78 10.30 -4.99 1.85
C SER A 78 11.10 -5.57 3.01
N TYR A 79 11.10 -6.89 3.16
CA TYR A 79 11.87 -7.63 4.14
C TYR A 79 12.76 -8.63 3.42
N SER A 80 14.07 -8.58 3.65
CA SER A 80 15.06 -9.39 2.91
C SER A 80 14.84 -9.30 1.39
N ASN A 81 14.72 -8.08 0.87
CA ASN A 81 14.43 -7.73 -0.52
C ASN A 81 13.10 -8.27 -1.08
N LYS A 82 12.18 -8.76 -0.23
CA LYS A 82 10.89 -9.29 -0.64
C LYS A 82 9.77 -8.35 -0.23
N PHE A 83 9.05 -7.83 -1.21
CA PHE A 83 7.87 -6.98 -0.99
C PHE A 83 6.80 -7.73 -0.19
N PHE A 84 6.34 -7.15 0.93
CA PHE A 84 5.34 -7.79 1.78
C PHE A 84 4.27 -6.86 2.33
N ALA A 85 4.45 -5.56 2.25
CA ALA A 85 3.51 -4.61 2.88
C ALA A 85 3.33 -3.34 2.06
N VAL A 86 2.14 -2.77 2.18
CA VAL A 86 1.77 -1.45 1.64
C VAL A 86 1.17 -0.64 2.77
N TYR A 87 1.55 0.62 2.86
CA TYR A 87 1.05 1.58 3.84
C TYR A 87 0.54 2.83 3.13
N ILE A 88 -0.65 3.26 3.51
CA ILE A 88 -1.34 4.40 2.90
C ILE A 88 -1.88 5.28 4.01
N ASN A 89 -1.60 6.57 3.95
CA ASN A 89 -2.22 7.56 4.81
C ASN A 89 -3.56 8.00 4.22
N ILE A 90 -4.61 8.06 5.04
CA ILE A 90 -5.95 8.44 4.63
C ILE A 90 -6.24 9.82 5.20
N GLN A 91 -6.50 10.78 4.33
CA GLN A 91 -6.58 12.18 4.71
C GLN A 91 -7.96 12.58 5.25
N THR A 92 -9.04 11.90 4.83
CA THR A 92 -10.39 12.29 5.19
C THR A 92 -11.23 11.12 5.69
N LEU A 93 -12.21 11.41 6.57
CA LEU A 93 -13.16 10.43 7.08
C LEU A 93 -14.07 9.88 5.97
N GLU A 94 -14.33 10.68 4.95
CA GLU A 94 -15.10 10.25 3.78
C GLU A 94 -14.40 9.14 3.04
N VAL A 95 -13.12 9.33 2.69
CA VAL A 95 -12.27 8.32 2.06
C VAL A 95 -12.18 7.06 2.92
N PHE A 96 -11.98 7.22 4.23
CA PHE A 96 -11.96 6.10 5.18
C PHE A 96 -13.27 5.29 5.15
N SER A 97 -14.39 5.99 5.21
CA SER A 97 -15.72 5.37 5.22
C SER A 97 -16.04 4.67 3.90
N HIS A 98 -15.59 5.25 2.79
CA HIS A 98 -15.75 4.66 1.46
C HIS A 98 -14.94 3.36 1.33
N LEU A 99 -13.66 3.38 1.67
CA LEU A 99 -12.80 2.19 1.68
C LEU A 99 -13.35 1.10 2.59
N ARG A 100 -13.86 1.47 3.78
CA ARG A 100 -14.46 0.51 4.71
C ARG A 100 -15.70 -0.16 4.11
N ARG A 101 -16.58 0.59 3.46
CA ARG A 101 -17.77 0.03 2.78
C ARG A 101 -17.37 -0.93 1.65
N GLY A 102 -16.42 -0.53 0.81
CA GLY A 102 -15.94 -1.36 -0.28
C GLY A 102 -15.31 -2.66 0.22
N PHE A 103 -14.46 -2.60 1.24
CA PHE A 103 -13.88 -3.81 1.83
C PHE A 103 -14.91 -4.69 2.53
N ASN A 104 -15.95 -4.12 3.15
CA ASN A 104 -17.07 -4.90 3.69
C ASN A 104 -17.83 -5.63 2.59
N SER A 105 -18.09 -4.97 1.47
CA SER A 105 -18.75 -5.59 0.32
C SER A 105 -17.94 -6.74 -0.27
N LYS A 106 -16.61 -6.59 -0.36
CA LYS A 106 -15.73 -7.59 -1.01
C LYS A 106 -15.28 -8.71 -0.09
N PHE A 107 -15.00 -8.42 1.16
CA PHE A 107 -14.37 -9.36 2.10
C PHE A 107 -15.24 -9.70 3.30
N GLY A 108 -16.49 -9.17 3.35
CA GLY A 108 -17.43 -9.39 4.42
C GLY A 108 -17.15 -8.56 5.68
N VAL A 109 -17.71 -8.99 6.81
CA VAL A 109 -17.60 -8.28 8.09
C VAL A 109 -16.16 -8.33 8.62
N PRO A 110 -15.54 -7.19 8.98
CA PRO A 110 -14.20 -7.15 9.52
C PRO A 110 -14.16 -7.65 10.97
N ARG A 111 -13.02 -8.15 11.38
CA ARG A 111 -12.70 -8.23 12.80
C ARG A 111 -12.37 -6.81 13.29
N ILE A 112 -13.07 -6.36 14.32
CA ILE A 112 -12.83 -5.06 14.95
C ILE A 112 -12.06 -5.26 16.25
N SER A 113 -11.04 -4.44 16.48
CA SER A 113 -10.31 -4.37 17.74
C SER A 113 -10.06 -2.93 18.13
N MET A 114 -10.17 -2.66 19.42
CA MET A 114 -9.85 -1.36 20.03
C MET A 114 -8.55 -1.47 20.78
N GLY A 115 -7.62 -0.57 20.52
CA GLY A 115 -6.32 -0.50 21.18
C GLY A 115 -6.31 0.52 22.32
N ARG A 116 -5.55 0.23 23.39
CA ARG A 116 -5.23 1.20 24.44
C ARG A 116 -3.72 1.50 24.36
N PRO A 117 -3.25 2.74 24.65
CA PRO A 117 -3.96 3.91 25.22
C PRO A 117 -4.51 4.89 24.17
N ALA A 118 -4.35 4.69 22.89
CA ALA A 118 -4.53 5.72 21.86
C ALA A 118 -5.94 5.74 21.23
N GLN A 119 -6.97 5.22 21.90
CA GLN A 119 -8.35 5.18 21.35
C GLN A 119 -8.39 4.77 19.86
N GLN A 120 -7.55 3.80 19.52
CA GLN A 120 -7.39 3.32 18.15
C GLN A 120 -8.43 2.25 17.85
N THR A 121 -9.20 2.44 16.78
CA THR A 121 -10.05 1.38 16.22
C THR A 121 -9.38 0.79 14.98
N THR A 122 -9.29 -0.54 14.93
CA THR A 122 -8.74 -1.28 13.80
C THR A 122 -9.80 -2.21 13.22
N TYR A 123 -10.08 -2.04 11.94
CA TYR A 123 -10.89 -2.94 11.11
C TYR A 123 -9.95 -3.86 10.35
N GLN A 124 -10.15 -5.17 10.41
CA GLN A 124 -9.26 -6.14 9.78
C GLN A 124 -10.04 -7.13 8.94
N TRP A 125 -9.64 -7.26 7.69
CA TRP A 125 -10.08 -8.32 6.77
C TRP A 125 -8.92 -9.25 6.45
N LYS A 126 -9.26 -10.48 6.11
CA LYS A 126 -8.31 -11.48 5.62
C LYS A 126 -8.83 -12.06 4.32
N SER A 127 -7.97 -12.15 3.32
CA SER A 127 -8.25 -12.84 2.08
C SER A 127 -7.05 -13.72 1.73
N LYS A 128 -7.20 -15.04 1.82
CA LYS A 128 -6.12 -16.00 1.59
C LYS A 128 -4.82 -15.63 2.33
N LYS A 129 -3.81 -15.15 1.59
CA LYS A 129 -2.50 -14.78 2.11
C LYS A 129 -2.36 -13.28 2.40
N THR A 130 -3.39 -12.49 2.12
CA THR A 130 -3.37 -11.04 2.34
C THR A 130 -4.22 -10.65 3.54
N LYS A 131 -3.73 -9.69 4.32
CA LYS A 131 -4.42 -9.06 5.43
C LYS A 131 -4.54 -7.57 5.15
N ILE A 132 -5.74 -7.04 5.28
CA ILE A 132 -6.04 -5.62 5.16
C ILE A 132 -6.36 -5.09 6.55
N LYS A 133 -5.75 -3.98 6.93
CA LYS A 133 -6.06 -3.25 8.16
C LYS A 133 -6.40 -1.82 7.82
N LEU A 134 -7.51 -1.36 8.34
CA LEU A 134 -7.93 0.04 8.29
C LEU A 134 -8.01 0.55 9.71
N LYS A 135 -7.27 1.61 10.04
CA LYS A 135 -7.11 2.14 11.38
C LYS A 135 -7.59 3.58 11.46
N THR A 136 -8.23 3.93 12.55
CA THR A 136 -8.54 5.31 12.92
C THR A 136 -8.08 5.61 14.33
N TYR A 137 -7.62 6.83 14.57
CA TYR A 137 -7.18 7.35 15.86
C TYR A 137 -8.06 8.56 16.18
N GLU A 138 -8.89 8.44 17.19
CA GLU A 138 -9.90 9.46 17.52
C GLU A 138 -9.27 10.79 17.96
N ASP A 139 -8.17 10.70 18.71
CA ASP A 139 -7.47 11.85 19.29
C ASP A 139 -6.65 12.66 18.27
N ARG A 140 -6.35 12.11 17.10
CA ARG A 140 -5.41 12.71 16.15
C ARG A 140 -5.96 12.93 14.75
N ASN A 141 -7.23 12.64 14.54
CA ASN A 141 -7.85 12.66 13.21
C ASN A 141 -6.99 11.95 12.14
N ASN A 142 -6.29 10.91 12.56
CA ASN A 142 -5.32 10.19 11.76
C ASN A 142 -5.87 8.84 11.36
N MET A 143 -5.91 8.57 10.07
CA MET A 143 -6.46 7.34 9.53
C MET A 143 -5.44 6.71 8.59
N LYS A 144 -5.28 5.38 8.71
CA LYS A 144 -4.27 4.64 7.96
C LYS A 144 -4.83 3.35 7.40
N MET A 145 -4.35 2.99 6.23
CA MET A 145 -4.57 1.66 5.67
C MET A 145 -3.24 0.92 5.51
N ALA A 146 -3.27 -0.38 5.79
CA ALA A 146 -2.13 -1.23 5.52
C ALA A 146 -2.58 -2.57 4.95
N LEU A 147 -1.85 -3.05 3.96
CA LEU A 147 -2.00 -4.38 3.38
C LEU A 147 -0.74 -5.17 3.66
N TYR A 148 -0.90 -6.45 4.01
CA TYR A 148 0.23 -7.31 4.35
C TYR A 148 0.12 -8.66 3.66
N TYR A 149 1.22 -9.12 3.09
CA TYR A 149 1.42 -10.52 2.75
C TYR A 149 1.70 -11.31 4.02
N THR A 150 0.72 -12.08 4.48
CA THR A 150 0.72 -12.70 5.82
C THR A 150 1.94 -13.60 6.08
N PRO A 151 2.43 -14.43 5.12
CA PRO A 151 3.58 -15.28 5.39
C PRO A 151 4.85 -14.50 5.75
N LEU A 152 5.13 -13.39 5.07
CA LEU A 152 6.30 -12.55 5.39
C LEU A 152 6.06 -11.65 6.59
N SER A 153 4.87 -11.07 6.73
CA SER A 153 4.57 -10.20 7.88
C SER A 153 4.67 -10.92 9.23
N ARG A 154 4.42 -12.23 9.25
CA ARG A 154 4.63 -13.06 10.45
C ARG A 154 6.11 -13.14 10.79
N ARG A 155 6.97 -13.45 9.81
CA ARG A 155 8.44 -13.50 9.99
C ARG A 155 9.02 -12.15 10.43
N VAL A 156 8.53 -11.05 9.85
CA VAL A 156 8.92 -9.70 10.27
C VAL A 156 8.59 -9.47 11.73
N ASN A 157 7.37 -9.83 12.18
CA ASN A 157 6.99 -9.69 13.58
C ASN A 157 7.87 -10.54 14.52
N GLU A 158 8.15 -11.78 14.16
CA GLU A 158 9.02 -12.67 14.91
C GLU A 158 10.42 -12.08 15.05
N SER A 159 11.05 -11.69 13.94
CA SER A 159 12.37 -11.05 13.93
C SER A 159 12.42 -9.74 14.73
N GLN A 160 11.34 -8.95 14.68
CA GLN A 160 11.26 -7.72 15.46
C GLN A 160 11.09 -8.00 16.96
N GLN A 161 10.31 -8.99 17.34
CA GLN A 161 10.18 -9.40 18.74
C GLN A 161 11.51 -9.89 19.31
N GLU A 162 12.28 -10.67 18.56
CA GLU A 162 13.62 -11.10 18.94
C GLU A 162 14.55 -9.91 19.17
N ALA A 163 14.62 -8.98 18.21
CA ALA A 163 15.43 -7.77 18.33
C ALA A 163 15.03 -6.86 19.50
N PHE A 164 13.75 -6.87 19.88
CA PHE A 164 13.27 -6.12 21.05
C PHE A 164 13.53 -6.84 22.36
N ALA A 165 13.44 -8.16 22.40
CA ALA A 165 13.78 -8.95 23.59
C ALA A 165 15.25 -8.72 23.99
N GLU A 166 16.14 -8.55 23.02
CA GLU A 166 17.55 -8.23 23.25
C GLU A 166 17.76 -6.80 23.76
N ASN A 167 16.90 -5.84 23.42
CA ASN A 167 17.10 -4.42 23.71
C ASN A 167 16.18 -3.83 24.78
N PHE A 168 15.35 -4.58 25.45
CA PHE A 168 14.46 -4.15 26.56
C PHE A 168 13.55 -2.94 26.27
N ARG A 169 13.24 -2.61 25.01
CA ARG A 169 12.38 -1.46 24.68
C ARG A 169 11.23 -1.83 23.78
N ASN A 170 10.03 -1.56 24.28
CA ASN A 170 8.66 -1.61 23.72
C ASN A 170 8.48 -2.25 22.32
N PRO A 171 7.62 -3.27 22.21
CA PRO A 171 7.32 -3.93 20.92
C PRO A 171 6.65 -2.94 19.97
N VAL A 172 7.38 -2.48 18.98
CA VAL A 172 6.87 -1.64 17.91
C VAL A 172 6.45 -2.53 16.76
N PHE A 173 5.17 -2.56 16.50
CA PHE A 173 4.66 -3.12 15.24
C PHE A 173 5.27 -2.32 14.07
N PRO A 174 5.60 -2.98 12.89
CA PRO A 174 6.43 -2.34 11.87
C PRO A 174 5.85 -1.00 11.46
N LEU A 175 6.44 0.07 11.90
CA LEU A 175 6.00 1.44 11.92
C LEU A 175 4.98 1.72 13.04
N ASP A 176 5.48 2.21 14.16
CA ASP A 176 4.69 3.08 14.99
C ASP A 176 4.38 4.38 14.21
N ASP A 177 3.41 5.13 14.68
CA ASP A 177 2.93 6.32 14.00
C ASP A 177 4.01 7.37 13.74
N ARG A 178 5.02 7.47 14.62
CA ARG A 178 6.15 8.41 14.48
C ARG A 178 7.03 8.06 13.29
N ARG A 179 7.27 6.79 13.03
CA ARG A 179 8.17 6.33 11.96
C ARG A 179 7.50 6.34 10.60
N MET A 180 6.18 6.12 10.56
CA MET A 180 5.43 6.34 9.34
C MET A 180 5.38 7.84 8.98
N GLN A 181 5.24 8.69 9.99
CA GLN A 181 5.28 10.13 9.82
C GLN A 181 6.66 10.61 9.35
N GLN A 182 7.75 10.12 9.96
CA GLN A 182 9.12 10.38 9.50
C GLN A 182 9.38 9.90 8.06
N ALA A 183 8.84 8.74 7.67
CA ALA A 183 8.98 8.25 6.32
C ALA A 183 8.15 9.08 5.31
N ILE A 184 6.99 9.60 5.72
CA ILE A 184 6.17 10.54 4.93
C ILE A 184 6.88 11.90 4.84
N GLU A 185 7.38 12.44 5.94
CA GLU A 185 8.17 13.68 5.99
C GLU A 185 9.42 13.60 5.11
N LEU A 186 10.14 12.47 5.15
CA LEU A 186 11.27 12.20 4.25
C LEU A 186 10.87 12.14 2.76
N MET A 187 9.65 11.72 2.46
CA MET A 187 9.12 11.74 1.10
C MET A 187 8.74 13.18 0.68
N GLU A 188 8.13 13.94 1.58
CA GLU A 188 7.74 15.34 1.33
C GLU A 188 8.97 16.23 1.20
N ASP A 189 9.97 16.06 2.05
CA ASP A 189 11.24 16.79 1.98
C ASP A 189 11.99 16.51 0.67
N LYS A 190 12.01 15.27 0.20
CA LYS A 190 12.56 14.92 -1.11
C LYS A 190 11.77 15.47 -2.29
N ARG A 191 10.45 15.65 -2.16
CA ARG A 191 9.62 16.31 -3.18
C ARG A 191 9.93 17.79 -3.30
N SER A 192 10.26 18.46 -2.20
CA SER A 192 10.68 19.88 -2.20
C SER A 192 12.01 20.10 -2.90
N PHE A 193 12.90 19.09 -2.94
CA PHE A 193 14.17 19.12 -3.69
C PHE A 193 14.03 18.85 -5.19
N ILE A 194 12.92 18.24 -5.62
CA ILE A 194 12.59 18.08 -7.04
C ILE A 194 11.64 19.22 -7.39
N GLY A 195 12.19 20.43 -7.50
CA GLY A 195 11.44 21.64 -7.85
C GLY A 195 10.62 21.48 -9.13
N PRO A 196 9.58 22.30 -9.31
CA PRO A 196 8.76 22.26 -10.51
C PRO A 196 9.65 22.47 -11.74
N ARG A 197 9.56 21.56 -12.70
CA ARG A 197 10.08 21.76 -14.06
C ARG A 197 9.11 22.58 -14.86
#